data_b7968479eebc9223211fecafb34b47e2
#
_entry.id   b7968479eebc9223211fecafb34b47e2
#
_cell.length_a   1.000
_cell.length_b   1.000
_cell.length_c   1.000
_cell.angle_alpha   90.00
_cell.angle_beta   90.00
_cell.angle_gamma   90.00
#
_symmetry.space_group_name_H-M   'P 1'
#
loop_
_entity.id
_entity.type
_entity.pdbx_description
1 polymer ?
#
loop_
_entity_poly.entity_id
_entity_poly.type
_entity_poly.pdbx_seq_one_letter_code
_entity_poly.pdbx_strand_id
1 'polypeptide(L)'
;MRTQVAIIGAGPAGLLLSHLLHLNGIESIVLESRSQAEIEATIRAGVLEQGTMDILTNAGVGARMQAEGALHHGIELAFGGRRHRIDLTELTGKAITVYPQHEVIKDLVAARLAAQGQLLFEVGAVQLHDIDSTAPAVSFRHGGEALRIDADFVIGCDGYHGVTRPAMPAQERQDFQRIYGFGWFGILVESAPSSDELIYAQHERGFALVSTRSPAVQRLYFQCDPADHVDNWSDDRIWAELHARLENNDGWKVNEGRIFQKGIIGMRSFVSTPMQAGRLFLAGDAAHIVPPTGAKGMNLAVSDVHLLAQGLEQFYRQGREDRLQGYTAGALKRIWRAEYFSWWMTSLLHTFAEATPFSREMQRAELECVVSSRAMATALAENYVGAF
;
A
#
# COMPACT_ATOMS: atom_id res chain seq x y z
N MET A 1 5.45 -26.83 17.21
CA MET A 1 5.33 -25.54 17.90
C MET A 1 3.85 -25.24 18.10
N ARG A 2 3.49 -24.40 19.08
CA ARG A 2 2.09 -23.95 19.29
C ARG A 2 2.07 -22.44 19.46
N THR A 3 1.07 -21.77 18.91
CA THR A 3 0.80 -20.34 19.13
C THR A 3 -0.70 -20.06 19.06
N GLN A 4 -1.14 -18.90 19.52
CA GLN A 4 -2.53 -18.46 19.35
C GLN A 4 -2.78 -18.04 17.90
N VAL A 5 -1.87 -17.28 17.29
CA VAL A 5 -2.01 -16.77 15.93
C VAL A 5 -0.76 -17.03 15.11
N ALA A 6 -0.87 -17.78 14.02
CA ALA A 6 0.18 -17.92 13.01
C ALA A 6 -0.03 -16.87 11.91
N ILE A 7 0.99 -16.06 11.65
CA ILE A 7 0.94 -14.96 10.66
C ILE A 7 1.90 -15.31 9.52
N ILE A 8 1.41 -15.32 8.28
CA ILE A 8 2.20 -15.61 7.09
C ILE A 8 2.50 -14.29 6.37
N GLY A 9 3.78 -13.91 6.34
CA GLY A 9 4.31 -12.67 5.77
C GLY A 9 4.67 -11.63 6.81
N ALA A 10 5.91 -11.09 6.75
CA ALA A 10 6.43 -9.99 7.55
C ALA A 10 6.46 -8.65 6.78
N GLY A 11 5.45 -8.42 5.95
CA GLY A 11 5.15 -7.09 5.44
C GLY A 11 4.54 -6.19 6.51
N PRO A 12 4.18 -4.94 6.17
CA PRO A 12 3.59 -4.00 7.13
C PRO A 12 2.36 -4.56 7.84
N ALA A 13 1.49 -5.30 7.12
CA ALA A 13 0.31 -5.93 7.69
C ALA A 13 0.66 -6.95 8.77
N GLY A 14 1.49 -7.95 8.44
CA GLY A 14 1.81 -9.04 9.38
C GLY A 14 2.60 -8.58 10.59
N LEU A 15 3.57 -7.68 10.41
CA LEU A 15 4.35 -7.12 11.51
C LEU A 15 3.50 -6.24 12.44
N LEU A 16 2.64 -5.38 11.88
CA LEU A 16 1.75 -4.55 12.68
C LEU A 16 0.73 -5.41 13.43
N LEU A 17 0.14 -6.41 12.78
CA LEU A 17 -0.76 -7.35 13.46
C LEU A 17 -0.06 -8.03 14.62
N SER A 18 1.12 -8.63 14.41
CA SER A 18 1.90 -9.26 15.47
C SER A 18 2.19 -8.31 16.63
N HIS A 19 2.47 -7.04 16.33
CA HIS A 19 2.73 -6.02 17.36
C HIS A 19 1.45 -5.66 18.14
N LEU A 20 0.32 -5.43 17.47
CA LEU A 20 -0.97 -5.15 18.09
C LEU A 20 -1.45 -6.32 18.96
N LEU A 21 -1.25 -7.57 18.51
CA LEU A 21 -1.56 -8.77 19.29
C LEU A 21 -0.71 -8.84 20.56
N HIS A 22 0.60 -8.58 20.44
CA HIS A 22 1.51 -8.52 21.59
C HIS A 22 1.07 -7.51 22.64
N LEU A 23 0.69 -6.30 22.24
CA LEU A 23 0.19 -5.26 23.15
C LEU A 23 -1.08 -5.70 23.90
N ASN A 24 -1.82 -6.65 23.35
CA ASN A 24 -3.01 -7.25 23.95
C ASN A 24 -2.74 -8.58 24.68
N GLY A 25 -1.48 -9.00 24.80
CA GLY A 25 -1.10 -10.24 25.47
C GLY A 25 -1.46 -11.52 24.68
N ILE A 26 -1.59 -11.40 23.35
CA ILE A 26 -1.91 -12.53 22.46
C ILE A 26 -0.61 -12.96 21.75
N GLU A 27 -0.28 -14.24 21.84
CA GLU A 27 0.92 -14.81 21.25
C GLU A 27 0.79 -14.99 19.74
N SER A 28 1.85 -14.64 19.00
CA SER A 28 1.91 -14.85 17.56
C SER A 28 3.30 -15.27 17.09
N ILE A 29 3.33 -16.09 16.04
CA ILE A 29 4.55 -16.43 15.29
C ILE A 29 4.38 -15.90 13.87
N VAL A 30 5.36 -15.12 13.39
CA VAL A 30 5.40 -14.59 12.03
C VAL A 30 6.36 -15.41 11.17
N LEU A 31 5.92 -15.85 10.00
CA LEU A 31 6.70 -16.58 9.01
C LEU A 31 6.94 -15.70 7.79
N GLU A 32 8.18 -15.45 7.44
CA GLU A 32 8.58 -14.64 6.26
C GLU A 32 9.54 -15.45 5.38
N SER A 33 9.29 -15.41 4.07
CA SER A 33 10.12 -16.15 3.09
C SER A 33 11.46 -15.49 2.80
N ARG A 34 11.56 -14.18 2.97
CA ARG A 34 12.79 -13.40 2.76
C ARG A 34 13.56 -13.22 4.05
N SER A 35 14.81 -12.81 3.92
CA SER A 35 15.62 -12.39 5.06
C SER A 35 15.13 -11.05 5.63
N GLN A 36 15.44 -10.75 6.89
CA GLN A 36 15.17 -9.46 7.50
C GLN A 36 15.80 -8.32 6.68
N ALA A 37 17.04 -8.47 6.25
CA ALA A 37 17.74 -7.45 5.47
C ALA A 37 17.02 -7.12 4.15
N GLU A 38 16.48 -8.12 3.46
CA GLU A 38 15.76 -7.93 2.20
C GLU A 38 14.44 -7.17 2.40
N ILE A 39 13.66 -7.48 3.45
CA ILE A 39 12.40 -6.76 3.69
C ILE A 39 12.66 -5.31 4.10
N GLU A 40 13.70 -5.05 4.90
CA GLU A 40 14.10 -3.72 5.34
C GLU A 40 14.75 -2.87 4.24
N ALA A 41 15.35 -3.50 3.22
CA ALA A 41 15.94 -2.83 2.06
C ALA A 41 14.94 -2.55 0.92
N THR A 42 13.76 -3.15 0.94
CA THR A 42 12.78 -3.03 -0.16
C THR A 42 12.08 -1.67 -0.14
N ILE A 43 12.59 -0.72 -0.94
CA ILE A 43 12.04 0.65 -1.03
C ILE A 43 10.70 0.64 -1.76
N ARG A 44 9.63 0.94 -1.02
CA ARG A 44 8.27 1.15 -1.54
C ARG A 44 7.73 2.51 -1.13
N ALA A 45 6.67 2.96 -1.80
CA ALA A 45 5.96 4.17 -1.43
C ALA A 45 5.38 4.06 -0.02
N GLY A 46 5.27 5.19 0.66
CA GLY A 46 4.67 5.29 1.98
C GLY A 46 4.02 6.65 2.11
N VAL A 47 2.78 6.77 1.65
CA VAL A 47 1.93 7.91 1.93
C VAL A 47 0.93 7.45 2.98
N LEU A 48 1.05 7.98 4.18
CA LEU A 48 0.25 7.59 5.34
C LEU A 48 -0.91 8.55 5.52
N GLU A 49 -2.10 8.00 5.62
CA GLU A 49 -3.30 8.70 6.06
C GLU A 49 -3.24 8.96 7.58
N GLN A 50 -3.99 9.94 8.05
CA GLN A 50 -4.06 10.27 9.48
C GLN A 50 -4.40 9.04 10.34
N GLY A 51 -5.41 8.24 9.94
CA GLY A 51 -5.79 7.04 10.70
C GLY A 51 -4.67 5.99 10.80
N THR A 52 -3.84 5.85 9.78
CA THR A 52 -2.66 4.97 9.82
C THR A 52 -1.60 5.52 10.79
N MET A 53 -1.34 6.82 10.75
CA MET A 53 -0.41 7.49 11.67
C MET A 53 -0.86 7.34 13.13
N ASP A 54 -2.15 7.52 13.38
CA ASP A 54 -2.75 7.39 14.72
C ASP A 54 -2.59 5.95 15.26
N ILE A 55 -2.83 4.93 14.42
CA ILE A 55 -2.65 3.52 14.80
C ILE A 55 -1.18 3.23 15.14
N LEU A 56 -0.23 3.65 14.30
CA LEU A 56 1.20 3.43 14.55
C LEU A 56 1.67 4.18 15.80
N THR A 57 1.19 5.40 16.02
CA THR A 57 1.51 6.21 17.21
C THR A 57 0.96 5.57 18.48
N ASN A 58 -0.33 5.18 18.47
CA ASN A 58 -0.97 4.53 19.62
C ASN A 58 -0.36 3.14 19.91
N ALA A 59 0.17 2.47 18.91
CA ALA A 59 0.93 1.24 19.08
C ALA A 59 2.37 1.44 19.60
N GLY A 60 2.81 2.70 19.80
CA GLY A 60 4.14 3.02 20.31
C GLY A 60 5.28 2.90 19.28
N VAL A 61 4.97 2.76 17.98
CA VAL A 61 5.95 2.63 16.89
C VAL A 61 5.98 3.83 15.95
N GLY A 62 5.32 4.95 16.33
CA GLY A 62 5.20 6.14 15.51
C GLY A 62 6.30 7.20 15.72
N ALA A 63 7.24 7.03 16.66
CA ALA A 63 8.18 8.09 17.05
C ALA A 63 9.09 8.56 15.88
N ARG A 64 9.70 7.62 15.13
CA ARG A 64 10.53 7.96 13.96
C ARG A 64 9.68 8.55 12.83
N MET A 65 8.49 7.99 12.59
CA MET A 65 7.56 8.54 11.61
C MET A 65 7.22 10.01 11.89
N GLN A 66 7.00 10.38 13.16
CA GLN A 66 6.73 11.76 13.56
C GLN A 66 7.95 12.68 13.42
N ALA A 67 9.17 12.17 13.64
CA ALA A 67 10.40 12.94 13.58
C ALA A 67 10.95 13.10 12.15
N GLU A 68 10.82 12.07 11.33
CA GLU A 68 11.48 11.97 10.01
C GLU A 68 10.49 12.04 8.83
N GLY A 69 9.20 11.80 9.07
CA GLY A 69 8.16 11.82 8.04
C GLY A 69 7.94 13.23 7.48
N ALA A 70 7.78 13.34 6.18
CA ALA A 70 7.45 14.61 5.52
C ALA A 70 5.94 14.84 5.58
N LEU A 71 5.51 15.85 6.33
CA LEU A 71 4.11 16.25 6.43
C LEU A 71 3.71 17.06 5.19
N HIS A 72 2.70 16.60 4.46
CA HIS A 72 2.14 17.29 3.31
C HIS A 72 0.73 17.78 3.63
N HIS A 73 0.55 19.10 3.56
CA HIS A 73 -0.73 19.75 3.77
C HIS A 73 -1.61 19.77 2.51
N GLY A 74 -1.02 19.44 1.36
CA GLY A 74 -1.70 19.41 0.08
C GLY A 74 -1.03 18.43 -0.90
N ILE A 75 -1.56 18.43 -2.12
CA ILE A 75 -0.98 17.81 -3.31
C ILE A 75 -1.15 18.77 -4.49
N GLU A 76 -0.35 18.62 -5.51
CA GLU A 76 -0.50 19.37 -6.75
C GLU A 76 -1.01 18.49 -7.89
N LEU A 77 -1.98 19.00 -8.65
CA LEU A 77 -2.43 18.46 -9.93
C LEU A 77 -1.83 19.32 -11.04
N ALA A 78 -1.00 18.74 -11.91
CA ALA A 78 -0.35 19.44 -13.02
C ALA A 78 -0.98 19.00 -14.34
N PHE A 79 -1.56 19.93 -15.09
CA PHE A 79 -2.12 19.71 -16.44
C PHE A 79 -2.25 21.03 -17.19
N GLY A 80 -2.29 20.97 -18.52
CA GLY A 80 -2.42 22.17 -19.36
C GLY A 80 -1.31 23.21 -19.14
N GLY A 81 -0.11 22.80 -18.72
CA GLY A 81 1.02 23.67 -18.43
C GLY A 81 0.90 24.45 -17.11
N ARG A 82 0.03 24.05 -16.21
CA ARG A 82 -0.21 24.71 -14.90
C ARG A 82 -0.22 23.69 -13.78
N ARG A 83 0.15 24.14 -12.58
CA ARG A 83 0.03 23.37 -11.34
C ARG A 83 -1.08 23.97 -10.47
N HIS A 84 -1.93 23.10 -9.97
CA HIS A 84 -3.07 23.45 -9.13
C HIS A 84 -2.94 22.72 -7.80
N ARG A 85 -2.73 23.47 -6.74
CA ARG A 85 -2.62 22.92 -5.39
C ARG A 85 -4.00 22.62 -4.81
N ILE A 86 -4.21 21.42 -4.32
CA ILE A 86 -5.36 21.00 -3.51
C ILE A 86 -4.92 21.02 -2.05
N ASP A 87 -5.43 21.95 -1.27
CA ASP A 87 -5.11 22.07 0.15
C ASP A 87 -5.92 21.07 0.98
N LEU A 88 -5.30 19.96 1.33
CA LEU A 88 -5.94 18.90 2.11
C LEU A 88 -6.32 19.39 3.49
N THR A 89 -5.44 20.16 4.13
CA THR A 89 -5.67 20.66 5.50
C THR A 89 -6.80 21.69 5.54
N GLU A 90 -6.85 22.63 4.61
CA GLU A 90 -7.95 23.60 4.52
C GLU A 90 -9.30 22.92 4.29
N LEU A 91 -9.32 21.89 3.42
CA LEU A 91 -10.54 21.23 3.00
C LEU A 91 -11.07 20.20 4.01
N THR A 92 -10.17 19.55 4.79
CA THR A 92 -10.54 18.39 5.63
C THR A 92 -10.10 18.51 7.09
N GLY A 93 -9.28 19.48 7.44
CA GLY A 93 -8.61 19.57 8.74
C GLY A 93 -7.51 18.51 8.96
N LYS A 94 -7.14 17.72 7.92
CA LYS A 94 -6.18 16.63 8.00
C LYS A 94 -5.06 16.80 6.97
N ALA A 95 -3.93 16.17 7.23
CA ALA A 95 -2.78 16.10 6.34
C ALA A 95 -2.42 14.63 6.07
N ILE A 96 -1.44 14.42 5.21
CA ILE A 96 -0.80 13.12 4.99
C ILE A 96 0.67 13.21 5.37
N THR A 97 1.27 12.07 5.70
CA THR A 97 2.71 11.98 5.95
C THR A 97 3.36 11.04 4.95
N VAL A 98 4.39 11.52 4.28
CA VAL A 98 5.25 10.66 3.45
C VAL A 98 6.32 10.07 4.36
N TYR A 99 6.16 8.79 4.67
CA TYR A 99 7.10 7.98 5.44
C TYR A 99 7.24 6.62 4.76
N PRO A 100 8.41 6.27 4.22
CA PRO A 100 8.57 5.10 3.37
C PRO A 100 8.16 3.80 4.07
N GLN A 101 7.50 2.89 3.33
CA GLN A 101 7.01 1.63 3.89
C GLN A 101 8.10 0.78 4.56
N HIS A 102 9.33 0.78 4.03
CA HIS A 102 10.43 0.02 4.61
C HIS A 102 10.89 0.59 5.95
N GLU A 103 10.71 1.89 6.20
CA GLU A 103 10.98 2.47 7.52
C GLU A 103 9.93 2.03 8.56
N VAL A 104 8.64 1.95 8.15
CA VAL A 104 7.60 1.32 9.00
C VAL A 104 7.94 -0.13 9.32
N ILE A 105 8.46 -0.89 8.34
CA ILE A 105 8.91 -2.27 8.55
C ILE A 105 10.04 -2.32 9.59
N LYS A 106 11.07 -1.47 9.45
CA LYS A 106 12.19 -1.40 10.43
C LYS A 106 11.71 -1.10 11.83
N ASP A 107 10.80 -0.14 12.00
CA ASP A 107 10.24 0.24 13.29
C ASP A 107 9.47 -0.92 13.95
N LEU A 108 8.66 -1.63 13.14
CA LEU A 108 7.89 -2.78 13.61
C LEU A 108 8.79 -4.00 13.92
N VAL A 109 9.79 -4.28 13.10
CA VAL A 109 10.77 -5.35 13.36
C VAL A 109 11.51 -5.07 14.65
N ALA A 110 12.03 -3.84 14.80
CA ALA A 110 12.74 -3.44 16.03
C ALA A 110 11.85 -3.59 17.28
N ALA A 111 10.59 -3.15 17.22
CA ALA A 111 9.65 -3.27 18.32
C ALA A 111 9.34 -4.74 18.66
N ARG A 112 9.15 -5.59 17.64
CA ARG A 112 8.87 -7.01 17.86
C ARG A 112 10.06 -7.76 18.43
N LEU A 113 11.28 -7.49 17.93
CA LEU A 113 12.51 -8.11 18.45
C LEU A 113 12.80 -7.66 19.89
N ALA A 114 12.62 -6.36 20.21
CA ALA A 114 12.75 -5.85 21.57
C ALA A 114 11.78 -6.53 22.57
N ALA A 115 10.58 -6.87 22.08
CA ALA A 115 9.57 -7.61 22.83
C ALA A 115 9.74 -9.14 22.76
N GLN A 116 10.88 -9.65 22.29
CA GLN A 116 11.16 -11.08 22.10
C GLN A 116 10.10 -11.81 21.22
N GLY A 117 9.51 -11.10 20.27
CA GLY A 117 8.54 -11.65 19.33
C GLY A 117 9.15 -12.71 18.42
N GLN A 118 8.40 -13.76 18.13
CA GLN A 118 8.84 -14.85 17.27
C GLN A 118 8.66 -14.46 15.80
N LEU A 119 9.75 -13.99 15.17
CA LEU A 119 9.85 -13.69 13.73
C LEU A 119 10.79 -14.72 13.10
N LEU A 120 10.26 -15.56 12.22
CA LEU A 120 11.05 -16.57 11.49
C LEU A 120 11.21 -16.10 10.05
N PHE A 121 12.43 -15.74 9.70
CA PHE A 121 12.81 -15.32 8.34
C PHE A 121 13.36 -16.50 7.53
N GLU A 122 13.42 -16.35 6.20
CA GLU A 122 13.91 -17.36 5.28
C GLU A 122 13.15 -18.69 5.35
N VAL A 123 11.84 -18.59 5.61
CA VAL A 123 10.93 -19.73 5.69
C VAL A 123 10.49 -20.15 4.29
N GLY A 124 10.58 -21.44 3.98
CA GLY A 124 10.15 -22.01 2.70
C GLY A 124 9.05 -23.05 2.83
N ALA A 125 8.46 -23.43 1.70
CA ALA A 125 7.48 -24.51 1.57
C ALA A 125 6.32 -24.45 2.57
N VAL A 126 5.77 -23.26 2.79
CA VAL A 126 4.63 -23.04 3.67
C VAL A 126 3.38 -23.71 3.12
N GLN A 127 2.71 -24.51 3.95
CA GLN A 127 1.43 -25.17 3.64
C GLN A 127 0.48 -25.02 4.82
N LEU A 128 -0.81 -24.74 4.52
CA LEU A 128 -1.85 -24.61 5.50
C LEU A 128 -2.63 -25.93 5.60
N HIS A 129 -3.04 -26.31 6.81
CA HIS A 129 -3.78 -27.52 7.09
C HIS A 129 -4.99 -27.19 7.98
N ASP A 130 -6.09 -27.87 7.77
CA ASP A 130 -7.27 -27.89 8.64
C ASP A 130 -7.84 -26.50 8.97
N ILE A 131 -7.81 -25.56 7.99
CA ILE A 131 -8.20 -24.15 8.17
C ILE A 131 -9.66 -23.96 8.58
N ASP A 132 -10.52 -24.90 8.27
CA ASP A 132 -11.96 -24.94 8.60
C ASP A 132 -12.24 -25.58 9.98
N SER A 133 -11.20 -26.15 10.60
CA SER A 133 -11.30 -26.69 11.95
C SER A 133 -11.03 -25.64 13.03
N THR A 134 -11.23 -25.99 14.29
CA THR A 134 -10.88 -25.14 15.43
C THR A 134 -9.37 -25.17 15.76
N ALA A 135 -8.58 -25.99 15.05
CA ALA A 135 -7.15 -26.19 15.29
C ALA A 135 -6.39 -26.24 13.97
N PRO A 136 -6.35 -25.13 13.21
CA PRO A 136 -5.56 -25.06 11.98
C PRO A 136 -4.07 -25.20 12.27
N ALA A 137 -3.32 -25.63 11.26
CA ALA A 137 -1.87 -25.74 11.39
C ALA A 137 -1.15 -25.24 10.14
N VAL A 138 0.13 -24.90 10.32
CA VAL A 138 1.01 -24.47 9.24
C VAL A 138 2.27 -25.33 9.29
N SER A 139 2.59 -26.02 8.19
CA SER A 139 3.87 -26.69 8.00
C SER A 139 4.78 -25.86 7.10
N PHE A 140 6.08 -25.89 7.36
CA PHE A 140 7.07 -25.10 6.62
C PHE A 140 8.48 -25.68 6.79
N ARG A 141 9.44 -25.17 6.02
CA ARG A 141 10.86 -25.46 6.19
C ARG A 141 11.62 -24.24 6.69
N HIS A 142 12.48 -24.44 7.67
CA HIS A 142 13.34 -23.39 8.21
C HIS A 142 14.66 -23.99 8.68
N GLY A 143 15.79 -23.41 8.30
CA GLY A 143 17.12 -23.94 8.64
C GLY A 143 17.38 -25.37 8.14
N GLY A 144 16.71 -25.80 7.06
CA GLY A 144 16.80 -27.15 6.50
C GLY A 144 15.83 -28.16 7.14
N GLU A 145 15.20 -27.83 8.25
CA GLU A 145 14.28 -28.71 8.96
C GLU A 145 12.82 -28.50 8.53
N ALA A 146 12.02 -29.57 8.57
CA ALA A 146 10.57 -29.50 8.42
C ALA A 146 9.94 -29.25 9.79
N LEU A 147 9.20 -28.15 9.92
CA LEU A 147 8.58 -27.71 11.15
C LEU A 147 7.06 -27.59 10.98
N ARG A 148 6.35 -27.60 12.09
CA ARG A 148 4.89 -27.40 12.15
C ARG A 148 4.52 -26.50 13.32
N ILE A 149 3.58 -25.58 13.06
CA ILE A 149 2.90 -24.75 14.06
C ILE A 149 1.43 -25.17 14.08
N ASP A 150 0.91 -25.52 15.25
CA ASP A 150 -0.51 -25.62 15.52
C ASP A 150 -0.98 -24.28 16.08
N ALA A 151 -2.09 -23.74 15.58
CA ALA A 151 -2.58 -22.41 15.93
C ALA A 151 -4.08 -22.41 16.18
N ASP A 152 -4.62 -21.35 16.82
CA ASP A 152 -6.05 -21.13 16.87
C ASP A 152 -6.55 -20.42 15.62
N PHE A 153 -5.68 -19.54 15.05
CA PHE A 153 -5.96 -18.78 13.83
C PHE A 153 -4.72 -18.72 12.93
N VAL A 154 -4.94 -18.63 11.62
CA VAL A 154 -3.93 -18.35 10.61
C VAL A 154 -4.31 -17.07 9.90
N ILE A 155 -3.35 -16.12 9.80
CA ILE A 155 -3.59 -14.85 9.13
C ILE A 155 -2.62 -14.72 7.94
N GLY A 156 -3.17 -14.63 6.73
CA GLY A 156 -2.43 -14.42 5.49
C GLY A 156 -2.14 -12.94 5.27
N CYS A 157 -0.88 -12.56 5.41
CA CYS A 157 -0.31 -11.26 5.09
C CYS A 157 0.82 -11.39 4.05
N ASP A 158 0.78 -12.45 3.23
CA ASP A 158 1.83 -12.94 2.34
C ASP A 158 1.77 -12.35 0.91
N GLY A 159 0.96 -11.31 0.74
CA GLY A 159 0.87 -10.56 -0.49
C GLY A 159 0.11 -11.29 -1.60
N TYR A 160 0.11 -10.68 -2.79
CA TYR A 160 -0.70 -11.18 -3.92
C TYR A 160 -0.30 -12.59 -4.38
N HIS A 161 0.99 -12.90 -4.33
CA HIS A 161 1.54 -14.18 -4.79
C HIS A 161 1.71 -15.20 -3.66
N GLY A 162 1.17 -14.90 -2.48
CA GLY A 162 1.25 -15.77 -1.32
C GLY A 162 0.43 -17.05 -1.45
N VAL A 163 0.62 -17.95 -0.48
CA VAL A 163 0.00 -19.28 -0.44
C VAL A 163 -1.35 -19.31 0.30
N THR A 164 -1.64 -18.26 1.08
CA THR A 164 -2.81 -18.26 1.97
C THR A 164 -4.13 -18.10 1.22
N ARG A 165 -4.22 -17.16 0.25
CA ARG A 165 -5.42 -16.99 -0.57
C ARG A 165 -5.76 -18.24 -1.39
N PRO A 166 -4.82 -18.89 -2.09
CA PRO A 166 -5.09 -20.15 -2.78
C PRO A 166 -5.57 -21.29 -1.88
N ALA A 167 -5.24 -21.26 -0.58
CA ALA A 167 -5.68 -22.28 0.38
C ALA A 167 -7.17 -22.15 0.75
N MET A 168 -7.80 -20.99 0.48
CA MET A 168 -9.24 -20.81 0.68
C MET A 168 -10.04 -21.68 -0.31
N PRO A 169 -11.20 -22.25 0.11
CA PRO A 169 -12.07 -23.03 -0.77
C PRO A 169 -12.45 -22.24 -2.03
N ALA A 170 -12.11 -22.77 -3.21
CA ALA A 170 -12.28 -22.06 -4.47
C ALA A 170 -13.77 -21.77 -4.78
N GLN A 171 -14.71 -22.63 -4.33
CA GLN A 171 -16.14 -22.46 -4.52
C GLN A 171 -16.74 -21.34 -3.66
N GLU A 172 -16.07 -20.92 -2.60
CA GLU A 172 -16.52 -19.85 -1.70
C GLU A 172 -15.89 -18.50 -2.07
N ARG A 173 -14.81 -18.53 -2.87
CA ARG A 173 -14.02 -17.34 -3.20
C ARG A 173 -14.48 -16.74 -4.52
N GLN A 174 -14.69 -15.43 -4.51
CA GLN A 174 -14.89 -14.62 -5.69
C GLN A 174 -13.78 -13.59 -5.78
N ASP A 175 -13.08 -13.58 -6.92
CA ASP A 175 -12.01 -12.64 -7.21
C ASP A 175 -12.50 -11.60 -8.24
N PHE A 176 -12.40 -10.32 -7.89
CA PHE A 176 -12.65 -9.19 -8.79
C PHE A 176 -11.30 -8.63 -9.24
N GLN A 177 -11.10 -8.52 -10.55
CA GLN A 177 -9.82 -8.05 -11.08
C GLN A 177 -10.02 -7.12 -12.28
N ARG A 178 -9.19 -6.07 -12.32
CA ARG A 178 -8.96 -5.25 -13.49
C ARG A 178 -7.46 -5.10 -13.71
N ILE A 179 -6.98 -5.43 -14.90
CA ILE A 179 -5.62 -5.17 -15.35
C ILE A 179 -5.69 -3.92 -16.26
N TYR A 180 -4.83 -2.94 -15.98
CA TYR A 180 -4.71 -1.75 -16.81
C TYR A 180 -3.68 -2.00 -17.92
N GLY A 181 -3.96 -1.46 -19.13
CA GLY A 181 -3.09 -1.62 -20.30
C GLY A 181 -1.81 -0.79 -20.24
N PHE A 182 -1.40 -0.31 -19.06
CA PHE A 182 -0.18 0.46 -18.83
C PHE A 182 0.45 0.14 -17.47
N GLY A 183 1.68 0.54 -17.31
CA GLY A 183 2.44 0.46 -16.09
C GLY A 183 3.07 1.80 -15.74
N TRP A 184 3.78 1.81 -14.64
CA TRP A 184 4.63 2.92 -14.22
C TRP A 184 6.10 2.55 -14.33
N PHE A 185 6.84 3.34 -15.09
CA PHE A 185 8.30 3.35 -15.00
C PHE A 185 8.68 4.21 -13.81
N GLY A 186 9.33 3.62 -12.84
CA GLY A 186 9.73 4.29 -11.61
C GLY A 186 11.24 4.36 -11.44
N ILE A 187 11.75 5.50 -11.01
CA ILE A 187 13.16 5.73 -10.71
C ILE A 187 13.36 6.23 -9.28
N LEU A 188 14.48 5.86 -8.66
CA LEU A 188 15.02 6.54 -7.49
C LEU A 188 16.22 7.38 -7.91
N VAL A 189 16.25 8.62 -7.46
CA VAL A 189 17.21 9.64 -7.88
C VAL A 189 17.86 10.28 -6.66
N GLU A 190 19.18 10.37 -6.66
CA GLU A 190 19.92 11.19 -5.70
C GLU A 190 19.83 12.65 -6.11
N SER A 191 18.88 13.35 -5.55
CA SER A 191 18.71 14.80 -5.72
C SER A 191 17.87 15.40 -4.59
N ALA A 192 18.01 16.70 -4.39
CA ALA A 192 17.13 17.45 -3.50
C ALA A 192 15.68 17.38 -3.99
N PRO A 193 14.68 17.51 -3.10
CA PRO A 193 13.27 17.56 -3.47
C PRO A 193 12.98 18.61 -4.53
N SER A 194 12.18 18.26 -5.54
CA SER A 194 11.72 19.18 -6.57
C SER A 194 10.50 19.98 -6.14
N SER A 195 9.77 19.49 -5.14
CA SER A 195 8.58 20.11 -4.56
C SER A 195 8.45 19.69 -3.11
N ASP A 196 7.83 20.53 -2.29
CA ASP A 196 7.48 20.21 -0.90
C ASP A 196 6.33 19.21 -0.80
N GLU A 197 5.51 19.11 -1.84
CA GLU A 197 4.34 18.21 -1.90
C GLU A 197 4.41 17.31 -3.15
N LEU A 198 3.55 16.28 -3.18
CA LEU A 198 3.42 15.38 -4.32
C LEU A 198 2.85 16.14 -5.53
N ILE A 199 3.43 15.95 -6.72
CA ILE A 199 2.92 16.47 -7.99
C ILE A 199 2.43 15.31 -8.85
N TYR A 200 1.14 15.29 -9.14
CA TYR A 200 0.48 14.38 -10.06
C TYR A 200 0.25 15.08 -11.39
N ALA A 201 0.96 14.68 -12.42
CA ALA A 201 0.87 15.32 -13.73
C ALA A 201 0.07 14.46 -14.72
N GLN A 202 -0.93 15.08 -15.36
CA GLN A 202 -1.60 14.55 -16.54
C GLN A 202 -1.05 15.24 -17.79
N HIS A 203 -0.63 14.46 -18.76
CA HIS A 203 -0.10 14.94 -20.04
C HIS A 203 -0.57 14.03 -21.17
N GLU A 204 -0.57 14.52 -22.44
CA GLU A 204 -0.96 13.72 -23.61
C GLU A 204 -0.08 12.48 -23.81
N ARG A 205 1.19 12.55 -23.41
CA ARG A 205 2.15 11.42 -23.40
C ARG A 205 1.93 10.44 -22.23
N GLY A 206 0.98 10.70 -21.36
CA GLY A 206 0.65 9.91 -20.18
C GLY A 206 1.07 10.56 -18.87
N PHE A 207 0.74 9.92 -17.79
CA PHE A 207 0.94 10.33 -16.40
C PHE A 207 2.42 10.51 -16.02
N ALA A 208 2.70 11.45 -15.09
CA ALA A 208 3.93 11.49 -14.31
C ALA A 208 3.66 11.83 -12.84
N LEU A 209 4.57 11.42 -11.95
CA LEU A 209 4.47 11.69 -10.50
C LEU A 209 5.84 12.09 -9.96
N VAL A 210 5.87 13.19 -9.21
CA VAL A 210 7.02 13.62 -8.42
C VAL A 210 6.73 13.38 -6.95
N SER A 211 7.64 12.70 -6.26
CA SER A 211 7.49 12.35 -4.85
C SER A 211 8.84 12.32 -4.14
N THR A 212 8.94 13.01 -3.02
CA THR A 212 10.11 13.00 -2.16
C THR A 212 10.16 11.72 -1.32
N ARG A 213 11.36 11.21 -1.03
CA ARG A 213 11.61 10.10 -0.11
C ARG A 213 12.45 10.50 1.09
N SER A 214 13.39 11.42 0.86
CA SER A 214 14.22 12.02 1.90
C SER A 214 14.75 13.36 1.39
N PRO A 215 15.43 14.16 2.20
CA PRO A 215 16.08 15.40 1.73
C PRO A 215 17.08 15.21 0.58
N ALA A 216 17.52 13.99 0.32
CA ALA A 216 18.52 13.66 -0.70
C ALA A 216 18.03 12.67 -1.76
N VAL A 217 16.78 12.16 -1.67
CA VAL A 217 16.26 11.14 -2.57
C VAL A 217 14.86 11.47 -3.01
N GLN A 218 14.62 11.44 -4.32
CA GLN A 218 13.30 11.50 -4.93
C GLN A 218 12.91 10.17 -5.57
N ARG A 219 11.63 9.91 -5.61
CA ARG A 219 11.00 8.85 -6.39
C ARG A 219 10.13 9.48 -7.46
N LEU A 220 10.50 9.26 -8.72
CA LEU A 220 9.76 9.77 -9.86
C LEU A 220 9.14 8.61 -10.63
N TYR A 221 7.98 8.85 -11.22
CA TYR A 221 7.30 7.86 -12.05
C TYR A 221 6.76 8.50 -13.31
N PHE A 222 6.66 7.72 -14.37
CA PHE A 222 5.86 8.06 -15.54
C PHE A 222 5.18 6.82 -16.13
N GLN A 223 4.06 7.03 -16.79
CA GLN A 223 3.31 5.98 -17.47
C GLN A 223 4.13 5.39 -18.63
N CYS A 224 4.15 4.06 -18.74
CA CYS A 224 4.84 3.32 -19.80
C CYS A 224 4.02 2.08 -20.22
N ASP A 225 4.47 1.40 -21.26
CA ASP A 225 4.00 0.05 -21.59
C ASP A 225 4.43 -0.92 -20.47
N PRO A 226 3.54 -1.72 -19.90
CA PRO A 226 3.88 -2.68 -18.85
C PRO A 226 4.76 -3.83 -19.35
N ALA A 227 4.83 -4.06 -20.66
CA ALA A 227 5.69 -5.06 -21.30
C ALA A 227 7.07 -4.51 -21.68
N ASP A 228 7.33 -3.20 -21.45
CA ASP A 228 8.62 -2.60 -21.75
C ASP A 228 9.71 -3.06 -20.76
N HIS A 229 10.97 -2.88 -21.12
CA HIS A 229 12.12 -3.31 -20.35
C HIS A 229 12.92 -2.10 -19.87
N VAL A 230 13.40 -2.13 -18.62
CA VAL A 230 14.21 -1.02 -18.05
C VAL A 230 15.46 -0.72 -18.86
N ASP A 231 16.06 -1.74 -19.48
CA ASP A 231 17.27 -1.62 -20.31
C ASP A 231 17.04 -0.84 -21.62
N ASN A 232 15.79 -0.69 -22.07
CA ASN A 232 15.44 0.12 -23.22
C ASN A 232 15.47 1.64 -22.93
N TRP A 233 15.72 2.03 -21.67
CA TRP A 233 15.60 3.38 -21.16
C TRP A 233 16.94 3.90 -20.65
N SER A 234 17.64 4.68 -21.50
CA SER A 234 18.78 5.47 -21.05
C SER A 234 18.34 6.57 -20.07
N ASP A 235 19.25 7.05 -19.23
CA ASP A 235 18.96 8.13 -18.30
C ASP A 235 18.48 9.40 -19.04
N ASP A 236 19.12 9.75 -20.16
CA ASP A 236 18.72 10.90 -20.99
C ASP A 236 17.27 10.75 -21.52
N ARG A 237 16.89 9.56 -21.96
CA ARG A 237 15.52 9.29 -22.42
C ARG A 237 14.51 9.42 -21.27
N ILE A 238 14.85 8.93 -20.07
CA ILE A 238 14.02 9.04 -18.87
C ILE A 238 13.80 10.50 -18.51
N TRP A 239 14.88 11.30 -18.48
CA TRP A 239 14.78 12.72 -18.16
C TRP A 239 13.99 13.50 -19.23
N ALA A 240 14.19 13.20 -20.51
CA ALA A 240 13.42 13.81 -21.59
C ALA A 240 11.92 13.56 -21.45
N GLU A 241 11.50 12.32 -21.07
CA GLU A 241 10.09 12.00 -20.84
C GLU A 241 9.53 12.71 -19.60
N LEU A 242 10.28 12.76 -18.50
CA LEU A 242 9.86 13.46 -17.29
C LEU A 242 9.71 14.96 -17.55
N HIS A 243 10.69 15.60 -18.21
CA HIS A 243 10.60 17.02 -18.55
C HIS A 243 9.41 17.33 -19.45
N ALA A 244 9.15 16.50 -20.49
CA ALA A 244 8.01 16.71 -21.38
C ALA A 244 6.68 16.64 -20.65
N ARG A 245 6.52 15.66 -19.71
CA ARG A 245 5.28 15.46 -18.99
C ARG A 245 5.06 16.40 -17.81
N LEU A 246 6.13 16.99 -17.31
CA LEU A 246 6.12 17.94 -16.19
C LEU A 246 6.31 19.39 -16.66
N GLU A 247 6.30 19.62 -17.99
CA GLU A 247 6.40 20.96 -18.57
C GLU A 247 5.28 21.85 -18.04
N ASN A 248 5.66 23.07 -17.66
CA ASN A 248 4.73 24.08 -17.18
C ASN A 248 5.12 25.48 -17.65
N ASN A 249 4.18 26.43 -17.54
CA ASN A 249 4.33 27.79 -18.04
C ASN A 249 5.08 28.71 -17.07
N ASP A 250 5.40 28.25 -15.85
CA ASP A 250 6.08 29.06 -14.81
C ASP A 250 7.60 28.87 -14.80
N GLY A 251 8.11 27.99 -15.65
CA GLY A 251 9.56 27.72 -15.76
C GLY A 251 10.13 26.78 -14.70
N TRP A 252 9.28 26.21 -13.82
CA TRP A 252 9.72 25.18 -12.87
C TRP A 252 10.20 23.92 -13.61
N LYS A 253 11.22 23.28 -13.06
CA LYS A 253 11.76 22.01 -13.57
C LYS A 253 11.99 21.04 -12.43
N VAL A 254 11.82 19.75 -12.72
CA VAL A 254 12.21 18.69 -11.80
C VAL A 254 13.72 18.67 -11.63
N ASN A 255 14.20 18.49 -10.40
CA ASN A 255 15.62 18.36 -10.09
C ASN A 255 16.13 17.01 -10.59
N GLU A 256 17.10 17.04 -11.49
CA GLU A 256 17.81 15.85 -11.96
C GLU A 256 18.87 15.41 -10.95
N GLY A 257 19.32 14.17 -11.11
CA GLY A 257 20.41 13.60 -10.32
C GLY A 257 20.77 12.20 -10.80
N ARG A 258 21.63 11.53 -10.06
CA ARG A 258 22.06 10.16 -10.38
C ARG A 258 20.90 9.19 -10.15
N ILE A 259 20.45 8.54 -11.22
CA ILE A 259 19.48 7.44 -11.12
C ILE A 259 20.21 6.19 -10.60
N PHE A 260 19.79 5.66 -9.44
CA PHE A 260 20.42 4.48 -8.84
C PHE A 260 19.50 3.25 -8.80
N GLN A 261 18.21 3.42 -9.09
CA GLN A 261 17.25 2.32 -9.24
C GLN A 261 16.23 2.65 -10.33
N LYS A 262 15.91 1.66 -11.15
CA LYS A 262 14.86 1.68 -12.17
C LYS A 262 13.96 0.46 -12.00
N GLY A 263 12.68 0.58 -12.37
CA GLY A 263 11.75 -0.54 -12.35
C GLY A 263 10.45 -0.21 -13.05
N ILE A 264 9.77 -1.24 -13.57
CA ILE A 264 8.44 -1.13 -14.17
C ILE A 264 7.45 -1.90 -13.31
N ILE A 265 6.32 -1.28 -13.02
CA ILE A 265 5.23 -1.86 -12.22
C ILE A 265 3.97 -1.86 -13.07
N GLY A 266 3.42 -3.04 -13.35
CA GLY A 266 2.11 -3.17 -13.98
C GLY A 266 0.99 -2.75 -13.02
N MET A 267 -0.05 -2.15 -13.56
CA MET A 267 -1.18 -1.61 -12.80
C MET A 267 -2.34 -2.59 -12.76
N ARG A 268 -2.89 -2.82 -11.56
CA ARG A 268 -4.09 -3.65 -11.37
C ARG A 268 -4.93 -3.20 -10.18
N SER A 269 -6.22 -3.46 -10.27
CA SER A 269 -7.15 -3.57 -9.15
C SER A 269 -7.43 -5.04 -8.90
N PHE A 270 -7.52 -5.43 -7.63
CA PHE A 270 -7.86 -6.79 -7.25
C PHE A 270 -8.54 -6.80 -5.88
N VAL A 271 -9.64 -7.54 -5.76
CA VAL A 271 -10.31 -7.81 -4.46
C VAL A 271 -10.75 -9.26 -4.44
N SER A 272 -10.38 -9.99 -3.39
CA SER A 272 -10.85 -11.35 -3.11
C SER A 272 -11.85 -11.34 -1.97
N THR A 273 -12.96 -12.03 -2.13
CA THR A 273 -14.03 -12.14 -1.11
C THR A 273 -14.57 -13.56 -1.06
N PRO A 274 -14.93 -14.07 0.15
CA PRO A 274 -14.70 -13.47 1.46
C PRO A 274 -13.20 -13.36 1.80
N MET A 275 -12.87 -12.51 2.77
CA MET A 275 -11.49 -12.37 3.28
C MET A 275 -11.23 -13.34 4.45
N GLN A 276 -12.10 -14.30 4.64
CA GLN A 276 -11.99 -15.33 5.68
C GLN A 276 -12.63 -16.64 5.25
N ALA A 277 -12.05 -17.76 5.69
CA ALA A 277 -12.61 -19.10 5.57
C ALA A 277 -12.21 -19.90 6.82
N GLY A 278 -13.20 -20.32 7.62
CA GLY A 278 -12.95 -20.98 8.90
C GLY A 278 -12.07 -20.13 9.82
N ARG A 279 -10.88 -20.62 10.15
CA ARG A 279 -9.88 -19.95 11.00
C ARG A 279 -8.77 -19.25 10.19
N LEU A 280 -8.87 -19.20 8.87
CA LEU A 280 -7.98 -18.43 7.99
C LEU A 280 -8.59 -17.08 7.68
N PHE A 281 -7.78 -16.01 7.84
CA PHE A 281 -8.12 -14.64 7.46
C PHE A 281 -7.05 -14.08 6.52
N LEU A 282 -7.45 -13.23 5.57
CA LEU A 282 -6.54 -12.53 4.65
C LEU A 282 -6.51 -11.04 4.97
N ALA A 283 -5.33 -10.41 4.87
CA ALA A 283 -5.15 -8.97 5.04
C ALA A 283 -4.13 -8.39 4.06
N GLY A 284 -4.30 -7.12 3.70
CA GLY A 284 -3.43 -6.42 2.76
C GLY A 284 -3.44 -7.04 1.36
N ASP A 285 -2.28 -7.03 0.69
CA ASP A 285 -2.14 -7.50 -0.70
C ASP A 285 -2.52 -8.99 -0.90
N ALA A 286 -2.65 -9.77 0.16
CA ALA A 286 -3.22 -11.13 0.10
C ALA A 286 -4.70 -11.12 -0.27
N ALA A 287 -5.44 -10.08 0.13
CA ALA A 287 -6.88 -9.93 -0.10
C ALA A 287 -7.22 -8.92 -1.19
N HIS A 288 -6.46 -7.81 -1.31
CA HIS A 288 -6.78 -6.73 -2.25
C HIS A 288 -5.54 -5.97 -2.72
N ILE A 289 -5.59 -5.45 -3.94
CA ILE A 289 -4.60 -4.54 -4.52
C ILE A 289 -5.34 -3.38 -5.16
N VAL A 290 -4.95 -2.17 -4.83
CA VAL A 290 -5.43 -0.94 -5.45
C VAL A 290 -4.37 -0.33 -6.38
N PRO A 291 -4.74 0.37 -7.45
CA PRO A 291 -3.79 1.15 -8.22
C PRO A 291 -3.02 2.13 -7.31
N PRO A 292 -1.70 2.26 -7.45
CA PRO A 292 -0.89 3.09 -6.55
C PRO A 292 -1.18 4.58 -6.66
N THR A 293 -1.92 5.02 -7.68
CA THR A 293 -2.30 6.42 -7.91
C THR A 293 -3.02 7.05 -6.71
N GLY A 294 -3.86 6.27 -6.01
CA GLY A 294 -4.57 6.73 -4.81
C GLY A 294 -3.77 6.65 -3.52
N ALA A 295 -2.58 6.05 -3.53
CA ALA A 295 -1.73 5.82 -2.35
C ALA A 295 -2.44 5.07 -1.19
N LYS A 296 -3.32 4.10 -1.49
CA LYS A 296 -4.20 3.44 -0.51
C LYS A 296 -3.70 2.09 0.02
N GLY A 297 -2.79 1.40 -0.67
CA GLY A 297 -2.47 0.00 -0.37
C GLY A 297 -2.04 -0.26 1.08
N MET A 298 -1.04 0.47 1.58
CA MET A 298 -0.58 0.29 2.96
C MET A 298 -1.62 0.73 4.00
N ASN A 299 -2.36 1.81 3.73
CA ASN A 299 -3.41 2.30 4.62
C ASN A 299 -4.56 1.29 4.77
N LEU A 300 -4.94 0.61 3.68
CA LEU A 300 -5.89 -0.50 3.72
C LEU A 300 -5.34 -1.68 4.54
N ALA A 301 -4.11 -2.09 4.29
CA ALA A 301 -3.48 -3.18 5.04
C ALA A 301 -3.44 -2.90 6.56
N VAL A 302 -3.13 -1.67 6.95
CA VAL A 302 -3.18 -1.23 8.37
C VAL A 302 -4.60 -1.30 8.92
N SER A 303 -5.60 -0.85 8.15
CA SER A 303 -7.01 -0.93 8.55
C SER A 303 -7.48 -2.37 8.75
N ASP A 304 -7.13 -3.27 7.84
CA ASP A 304 -7.48 -4.69 7.93
C ASP A 304 -6.95 -5.31 9.23
N VAL A 305 -5.65 -5.13 9.49
CA VAL A 305 -5.05 -5.75 10.66
C VAL A 305 -5.48 -5.10 11.97
N HIS A 306 -5.88 -3.83 11.93
CA HIS A 306 -6.50 -3.18 13.08
C HIS A 306 -7.86 -3.80 13.42
N LEU A 307 -8.71 -4.05 12.42
CA LEU A 307 -9.97 -4.77 12.59
C LEU A 307 -9.75 -6.19 13.10
N LEU A 308 -8.78 -6.92 12.54
CA LEU A 308 -8.44 -8.28 12.98
C LEU A 308 -7.93 -8.29 14.41
N ALA A 309 -7.05 -7.37 14.79
CA ALA A 309 -6.54 -7.27 16.16
C ALA A 309 -7.66 -7.06 17.17
N GLN A 310 -8.63 -6.17 16.87
CA GLN A 310 -9.81 -5.95 17.71
C GLN A 310 -10.71 -7.18 17.80
N GLY A 311 -10.86 -7.91 16.69
CA GLY A 311 -11.65 -9.15 16.66
C GLY A 311 -11.00 -10.27 17.47
N LEU A 312 -9.69 -10.45 17.34
CA LEU A 312 -8.91 -11.43 18.10
C LEU A 312 -8.84 -11.07 19.59
N GLU A 313 -8.68 -9.79 19.94
CA GLU A 313 -8.77 -9.34 21.32
C GLU A 313 -10.13 -9.68 21.95
N GLN A 314 -11.23 -9.41 21.25
CA GLN A 314 -12.58 -9.76 21.72
C GLN A 314 -12.73 -11.26 21.90
N PHE A 315 -12.22 -12.07 20.97
CA PHE A 315 -12.24 -13.51 21.06
C PHE A 315 -11.52 -14.03 22.31
N TYR A 316 -10.29 -13.63 22.51
CA TYR A 316 -9.49 -14.15 23.63
C TYR A 316 -9.91 -13.60 24.99
N ARG A 317 -10.39 -12.36 25.09
CA ARG A 317 -10.80 -11.75 26.35
C ARG A 317 -12.23 -12.05 26.75
N GLN A 318 -13.14 -12.24 25.77
CA GLN A 318 -14.57 -12.30 26.02
C GLN A 318 -15.22 -13.59 25.48
N GLY A 319 -14.51 -14.43 24.73
CA GLY A 319 -15.06 -15.62 24.09
C GLY A 319 -16.08 -15.31 22.98
N ARG A 320 -16.05 -14.09 22.39
CA ARG A 320 -16.99 -13.64 21.36
C ARG A 320 -16.32 -13.59 20.00
N GLU A 321 -17.04 -14.00 18.96
CA GLU A 321 -16.55 -14.06 17.57
C GLU A 321 -17.23 -13.07 16.63
N ASP A 322 -18.18 -12.25 17.09
CA ASP A 322 -19.00 -11.39 16.23
C ASP A 322 -18.16 -10.40 15.40
N ARG A 323 -17.05 -9.86 15.94
CA ARG A 323 -16.13 -9.01 15.18
C ARG A 323 -15.34 -9.80 14.14
N LEU A 324 -14.91 -11.01 14.44
CA LEU A 324 -14.23 -11.87 13.48
C LEU A 324 -15.20 -12.31 12.37
N GLN A 325 -16.43 -12.69 12.72
CA GLN A 325 -17.46 -13.02 11.73
C GLN A 325 -17.83 -11.83 10.85
N GLY A 326 -17.80 -10.61 11.39
CA GLY A 326 -18.05 -9.36 10.68
C GLY A 326 -16.85 -8.80 9.91
N TYR A 327 -15.68 -9.43 9.99
CA TYR A 327 -14.43 -8.90 9.44
C TYR A 327 -14.52 -8.58 7.94
N THR A 328 -14.91 -9.56 7.12
CA THR A 328 -15.05 -9.37 5.66
C THR A 328 -15.96 -8.19 5.33
N ALA A 329 -17.14 -8.12 5.94
CA ALA A 329 -18.09 -7.04 5.66
C ALA A 329 -17.58 -5.66 6.11
N GLY A 330 -16.85 -5.61 7.22
CA GLY A 330 -16.23 -4.39 7.75
C GLY A 330 -15.10 -3.88 6.85
N ALA A 331 -14.19 -4.77 6.46
CA ALA A 331 -13.06 -4.43 5.62
C ALA A 331 -13.49 -4.02 4.20
N LEU A 332 -14.42 -4.75 3.58
CA LEU A 332 -14.87 -4.49 2.20
C LEU A 332 -15.47 -3.10 2.00
N LYS A 333 -16.12 -2.50 3.02
CA LYS A 333 -16.63 -1.13 2.91
C LYS A 333 -15.51 -0.13 2.59
N ARG A 334 -14.38 -0.24 3.29
CA ARG A 334 -13.22 0.63 3.09
C ARG A 334 -12.48 0.26 1.80
N ILE A 335 -12.32 -1.04 1.55
CA ILE A 335 -11.63 -1.54 0.35
C ILE A 335 -12.31 -1.03 -0.93
N TRP A 336 -13.63 -1.20 -1.08
CA TRP A 336 -14.34 -0.74 -2.28
C TRP A 336 -14.34 0.77 -2.45
N ARG A 337 -14.34 1.53 -1.35
CA ARG A 337 -14.20 2.99 -1.42
C ARG A 337 -12.79 3.40 -1.88
N ALA A 338 -11.76 2.74 -1.38
CA ALA A 338 -10.38 2.98 -1.79
C ALA A 338 -10.11 2.52 -3.23
N GLU A 339 -10.70 1.39 -3.66
CA GLU A 339 -10.68 0.94 -5.06
C GLU A 339 -11.33 1.97 -5.98
N TYR A 340 -12.53 2.46 -5.63
CA TYR A 340 -13.19 3.50 -6.39
C TYR A 340 -12.35 4.77 -6.50
N PHE A 341 -11.80 5.25 -5.41
CA PHE A 341 -10.94 6.44 -5.40
C PHE A 341 -9.67 6.23 -6.24
N SER A 342 -8.99 5.10 -6.05
CA SER A 342 -7.76 4.78 -6.80
C SER A 342 -8.04 4.60 -8.29
N TRP A 343 -9.16 3.97 -8.64
CA TRP A 343 -9.63 3.85 -10.02
C TRP A 343 -9.95 5.23 -10.62
N TRP A 344 -10.65 6.08 -9.89
CA TRP A 344 -11.00 7.44 -10.32
C TRP A 344 -9.75 8.29 -10.56
N MET A 345 -8.82 8.33 -9.61
CA MET A 345 -7.52 9.03 -9.77
C MET A 345 -6.72 8.48 -10.97
N THR A 346 -6.75 7.16 -11.16
CA THR A 346 -6.09 6.53 -12.31
C THR A 346 -6.75 6.97 -13.63
N SER A 347 -8.08 6.97 -13.68
CA SER A 347 -8.85 7.41 -14.87
C SER A 347 -8.66 8.89 -15.16
N LEU A 348 -8.55 9.71 -14.13
CA LEU A 348 -8.37 11.17 -14.22
C LEU A 348 -6.99 11.56 -14.76
N LEU A 349 -5.94 10.76 -14.47
CA LEU A 349 -4.55 11.18 -14.69
C LEU A 349 -3.81 10.41 -15.79
N HIS A 350 -4.28 9.22 -16.18
CA HIS A 350 -3.57 8.39 -17.17
C HIS A 350 -4.20 8.47 -18.56
N THR A 351 -3.38 8.21 -19.56
CA THR A 351 -3.82 8.06 -20.95
C THR A 351 -4.11 6.59 -21.23
N PHE A 352 -5.27 6.31 -21.80
CA PHE A 352 -5.72 4.96 -22.18
C PHE A 352 -5.59 4.77 -23.69
N ALA A 353 -5.22 3.57 -24.12
CA ALA A 353 -5.02 3.26 -25.53
C ALA A 353 -6.32 3.44 -26.36
N GLU A 354 -7.47 3.15 -25.75
CA GLU A 354 -8.81 3.30 -26.32
C GLU A 354 -9.37 4.73 -26.22
N ALA A 355 -8.61 5.70 -25.70
CA ALA A 355 -9.08 7.06 -25.48
C ALA A 355 -9.37 7.77 -26.81
N THR A 356 -10.62 8.21 -26.98
CA THR A 356 -11.07 9.03 -28.12
C THR A 356 -10.77 10.51 -27.86
N PRO A 357 -10.80 11.38 -28.89
CA PRO A 357 -10.73 12.82 -28.69
C PRO A 357 -11.80 13.33 -27.68
N PHE A 358 -13.01 12.81 -27.77
CA PHE A 358 -14.09 13.16 -26.84
C PHE A 358 -13.75 12.78 -25.38
N SER A 359 -13.26 11.57 -25.15
CA SER A 359 -12.91 11.13 -23.78
C SER A 359 -11.75 11.91 -23.19
N ARG A 360 -10.81 12.39 -24.02
CA ARG A 360 -9.71 13.27 -23.58
C ARG A 360 -10.21 14.64 -23.13
N GLU A 361 -11.15 15.23 -23.91
CA GLU A 361 -11.77 16.50 -23.50
C GLU A 361 -12.62 16.35 -22.23
N MET A 362 -13.32 15.22 -22.06
CA MET A 362 -14.04 14.92 -20.82
C MET A 362 -13.10 14.79 -19.63
N GLN A 363 -11.97 14.10 -19.79
CA GLN A 363 -10.94 13.98 -18.75
C GLN A 363 -10.37 15.35 -18.36
N ARG A 364 -10.10 16.21 -19.34
CA ARG A 364 -9.64 17.58 -19.10
C ARG A 364 -10.68 18.42 -18.38
N ALA A 365 -11.94 18.35 -18.83
CA ALA A 365 -13.05 19.04 -18.17
C ALA A 365 -13.24 18.59 -16.71
N GLU A 366 -13.06 17.30 -16.43
CA GLU A 366 -13.12 16.77 -15.07
C GLU A 366 -11.97 17.31 -14.20
N LEU A 367 -10.73 17.36 -14.72
CA LEU A 367 -9.60 18.00 -14.03
C LEU A 367 -9.88 19.46 -13.70
N GLU A 368 -10.40 20.23 -14.68
CA GLU A 368 -10.80 21.63 -14.46
C GLU A 368 -11.91 21.76 -13.39
N CYS A 369 -12.89 20.84 -13.40
CA CYS A 369 -13.91 20.80 -12.35
C CYS A 369 -13.32 20.49 -10.97
N VAL A 370 -12.38 19.56 -10.87
CA VAL A 370 -11.72 19.21 -9.59
C VAL A 370 -11.01 20.43 -9.00
N VAL A 371 -10.30 21.20 -9.81
CA VAL A 371 -9.51 22.34 -9.28
C VAL A 371 -10.31 23.63 -9.13
N SER A 372 -11.46 23.78 -9.81
CA SER A 372 -12.30 24.98 -9.74
C SER A 372 -13.51 24.85 -8.79
N SER A 373 -13.97 23.62 -8.52
CA SER A 373 -15.10 23.37 -7.62
C SER A 373 -14.62 22.95 -6.23
N ARG A 374 -14.92 23.79 -5.22
CA ARG A 374 -14.59 23.43 -3.82
C ARG A 374 -15.17 22.07 -3.40
N ALA A 375 -16.37 21.73 -3.87
CA ALA A 375 -17.02 20.46 -3.53
C ALA A 375 -16.22 19.26 -4.11
N MET A 376 -15.77 19.36 -5.37
CA MET A 376 -14.96 18.29 -5.99
C MET A 376 -13.56 18.20 -5.38
N ALA A 377 -12.92 19.34 -5.12
CA ALA A 377 -11.65 19.39 -4.40
C ALA A 377 -11.77 18.77 -3.00
N THR A 378 -12.87 19.08 -2.27
CA THR A 378 -13.13 18.47 -0.96
C THR A 378 -13.34 16.96 -1.06
N ALA A 379 -14.11 16.47 -2.03
CA ALA A 379 -14.31 15.04 -2.25
C ALA A 379 -12.97 14.32 -2.57
N LEU A 380 -12.09 14.92 -3.38
CA LEU A 380 -10.74 14.40 -3.60
C LEU A 380 -9.96 14.37 -2.28
N ALA A 381 -9.92 15.50 -1.56
CA ALA A 381 -9.16 15.66 -0.32
C ALA A 381 -9.60 14.64 0.76
N GLU A 382 -10.92 14.51 1.00
CA GLU A 382 -11.48 13.55 1.97
C GLU A 382 -11.08 12.10 1.65
N ASN A 383 -11.16 11.71 0.38
CA ASN A 383 -10.72 10.38 -0.03
C ASN A 383 -9.21 10.24 0.07
N TYR A 384 -8.44 11.29 -0.21
CA TYR A 384 -6.98 11.25 -0.17
C TYR A 384 -6.45 11.10 1.25
N VAL A 385 -7.03 11.81 2.23
CA VAL A 385 -6.63 11.73 3.65
C VAL A 385 -7.30 10.59 4.42
N GLY A 386 -8.17 9.82 3.78
CA GLY A 386 -8.89 8.71 4.44
C GLY A 386 -9.86 9.18 5.51
N ALA A 387 -10.64 10.23 5.25
CA ALA A 387 -11.56 10.86 6.23
C ALA A 387 -12.84 10.05 6.50
N PHE A 388 -12.87 8.73 6.27
CA PHE A 388 -14.06 7.86 6.37
C PHE A 388 -13.75 6.52 7.02
#